data_1557f1db0d7dae57d7b6b6a956bc5043
#
_entry.id   1557f1db0d7dae57d7b6b6a956bc5043
#
_cell.length_a   1.000
_cell.length_b   1.000
_cell.length_c   1.000
_cell.angle_alpha   90.00
_cell.angle_beta   90.00
_cell.angle_gamma   90.00
#
_symmetry.space_group_name_H-M   'P 1'
#
loop_
_entity.id
_entity.type
_entity.pdbx_description
1 polymer ?
#
loop_
_entity_poly.entity_id
_entity_poly.type
_entity_poly.pdbx_seq_one_letter_code
_entity_poly.pdbx_strand_id
1 'polypeptide(L)'
;MEPYNVIFFGNVDLAQISLYAFWLFFAGLVIYLQRENMREGYPLENEEGDLSANQGPYGGPSETKTFKLPHGRGSITVPENGKEKRKLSIKRENIAGGAPFSPTGNPMTDGIGAAAWAERRDVPELDGHGKPKIVPMRTLKKYEVSAGKDPRGMNVISADKKIVGKISDLWVDAPEQLVRYLEIELKDKTSCLLPMPLALIRSDGVHVNTLYGKHFPKVPRTKAQTKVTMLEEDKISAYYSGGQPVSYTHLTLPTIYSV
;
A
#
# COMPACT_ATOMS: atom_id res chain seq x y z
N MET A 1 -21.96 -35.71 -45.62
CA MET A 1 -22.84 -34.63 -45.14
C MET A 1 -22.13 -33.34 -45.38
N GLU A 2 -22.52 -32.58 -46.38
CA GLU A 2 -21.98 -31.24 -46.57
C GLU A 2 -22.51 -30.36 -45.43
N PRO A 3 -21.65 -29.54 -44.79
CA PRO A 3 -22.10 -28.62 -43.76
C PRO A 3 -23.04 -27.60 -44.41
N TYR A 4 -24.30 -27.53 -43.94
CA TYR A 4 -25.25 -26.50 -44.35
C TYR A 4 -24.73 -25.15 -43.81
N ASN A 5 -23.99 -24.42 -44.65
CA ASN A 5 -23.66 -23.03 -44.34
C ASN A 5 -24.91 -22.18 -44.64
N VAL A 6 -25.54 -21.65 -43.59
CA VAL A 6 -26.64 -20.71 -43.74
C VAL A 6 -26.01 -19.36 -44.15
N ILE A 7 -26.13 -19.02 -45.42
CA ILE A 7 -25.66 -17.76 -45.99
C ILE A 7 -26.76 -16.71 -45.80
N PHE A 8 -26.41 -15.59 -45.12
CA PHE A 8 -27.35 -14.50 -44.87
C PHE A 8 -27.33 -13.41 -45.93
N PHE A 9 -26.13 -12.97 -46.37
CA PHE A 9 -25.94 -11.94 -47.40
C PHE A 9 -24.67 -12.26 -48.23
N GLY A 10 -24.88 -12.47 -49.55
CA GLY A 10 -23.75 -12.71 -50.44
C GLY A 10 -22.94 -13.95 -50.03
N ASN A 11 -21.69 -13.74 -49.63
CA ASN A 11 -20.80 -14.80 -49.15
C ASN A 11 -20.65 -14.83 -47.64
N VAL A 12 -21.48 -14.11 -46.86
CA VAL A 12 -21.39 -14.03 -45.40
C VAL A 12 -22.22 -15.12 -44.75
N ASP A 13 -21.55 -16.02 -44.07
CA ASP A 13 -22.19 -17.09 -43.31
C ASP A 13 -22.34 -16.71 -41.80
N LEU A 14 -23.03 -17.57 -41.07
CA LEU A 14 -23.28 -17.35 -39.63
C LEU A 14 -21.98 -17.29 -38.82
N ALA A 15 -20.93 -18.03 -39.21
CA ALA A 15 -19.66 -18.04 -38.51
C ALA A 15 -18.95 -16.70 -38.67
N GLN A 16 -18.96 -16.10 -39.85
CA GLN A 16 -18.41 -14.78 -40.11
C GLN A 16 -19.15 -13.68 -39.35
N ILE A 17 -20.51 -13.74 -39.31
CA ILE A 17 -21.31 -12.78 -38.54
C ILE A 17 -20.96 -12.88 -37.06
N SER A 18 -20.86 -14.09 -36.53
CA SER A 18 -20.48 -14.32 -35.12
C SER A 18 -19.08 -13.80 -34.82
N LEU A 19 -18.14 -14.00 -35.72
CA LEU A 19 -16.78 -13.49 -35.60
C LEU A 19 -16.73 -11.95 -35.59
N TYR A 20 -17.47 -11.30 -36.49
CA TYR A 20 -17.52 -9.84 -36.55
C TYR A 20 -18.24 -9.27 -35.30
N ALA A 21 -19.31 -9.91 -34.85
CA ALA A 21 -20.01 -9.51 -33.63
C ALA A 21 -19.11 -9.67 -32.40
N PHE A 22 -18.29 -10.74 -32.34
CA PHE A 22 -17.31 -10.93 -31.29
C PHE A 22 -16.26 -9.80 -31.28
N TRP A 23 -15.68 -9.47 -32.44
CA TRP A 23 -14.67 -8.42 -32.51
C TRP A 23 -15.23 -7.04 -32.17
N LEU A 24 -16.47 -6.74 -32.58
CA LEU A 24 -17.16 -5.51 -32.19
C LEU A 24 -17.38 -5.43 -30.69
N PHE A 25 -17.89 -6.52 -30.11
CA PHE A 25 -18.06 -6.65 -28.68
C PHE A 25 -16.73 -6.51 -27.94
N PHE A 26 -15.69 -7.21 -28.40
CA PHE A 26 -14.36 -7.17 -27.78
C PHE A 26 -13.74 -5.76 -27.83
N ALA A 27 -13.83 -5.07 -28.95
CA ALA A 27 -13.37 -3.68 -29.05
C ALA A 27 -14.13 -2.76 -28.06
N GLY A 28 -15.46 -2.89 -28.00
CA GLY A 28 -16.28 -2.16 -27.02
C GLY A 28 -15.91 -2.48 -25.57
N LEU A 29 -15.66 -3.76 -25.28
CA LEU A 29 -15.23 -4.21 -23.96
C LEU A 29 -13.87 -3.61 -23.57
N VAL A 30 -12.89 -3.61 -24.47
CA VAL A 30 -11.55 -3.02 -24.22
C VAL A 30 -11.68 -1.54 -23.93
N ILE A 31 -12.46 -0.80 -24.72
CA ILE A 31 -12.71 0.64 -24.49
C ILE A 31 -13.38 0.87 -23.13
N TYR A 32 -14.40 0.07 -22.82
CA TYR A 32 -15.10 0.16 -21.53
C TYR A 32 -14.17 -0.08 -20.35
N LEU A 33 -13.40 -1.19 -20.38
CA LEU A 33 -12.48 -1.53 -19.30
C LEU A 33 -11.37 -0.49 -19.14
N GLN A 34 -10.85 0.04 -20.26
CA GLN A 34 -9.83 1.08 -20.20
C GLN A 34 -10.37 2.36 -19.54
N ARG A 35 -11.61 2.75 -19.85
CA ARG A 35 -12.25 3.91 -19.20
C ARG A 35 -12.55 3.66 -17.71
N GLU A 36 -12.93 2.45 -17.34
CA GLU A 36 -13.13 2.10 -15.93
C GLU A 36 -11.80 2.11 -15.15
N ASN A 37 -10.68 1.65 -15.75
CA ASN A 37 -9.35 1.72 -15.14
C ASN A 37 -8.90 3.15 -14.84
N MET A 38 -9.33 4.12 -15.65
CA MET A 38 -9.00 5.53 -15.46
C MET A 38 -9.75 6.20 -14.29
N ARG A 39 -10.51 5.46 -13.48
CA ARG A 39 -11.14 5.99 -12.27
C ARG A 39 -10.18 6.13 -11.10
N GLU A 40 -9.03 5.46 -11.17
CA GLU A 40 -7.95 5.55 -10.18
C GLU A 40 -6.68 6.06 -10.87
N GLY A 41 -5.95 6.96 -10.19
CA GLY A 41 -4.72 7.55 -10.71
C GLY A 41 -4.92 8.64 -11.77
N TYR A 42 -6.12 9.11 -11.98
CA TYR A 42 -6.45 10.20 -12.91
C TYR A 42 -7.18 11.34 -12.18
N PRO A 43 -7.07 12.59 -12.69
CA PRO A 43 -6.36 13.02 -13.90
C PRO A 43 -4.83 12.93 -13.77
N LEU A 44 -4.14 12.72 -14.89
CA LEU A 44 -2.68 12.75 -14.94
C LEU A 44 -2.18 14.18 -14.77
N GLU A 45 -1.15 14.34 -13.94
CA GLU A 45 -0.49 15.62 -13.67
C GLU A 45 0.89 15.67 -14.33
N ASN A 46 1.34 16.88 -14.67
CA ASN A 46 2.70 17.14 -15.09
C ASN A 46 3.63 17.32 -13.86
N GLU A 47 4.91 17.62 -14.08
CA GLU A 47 5.88 17.81 -13.01
C GLU A 47 5.62 19.05 -12.15
N GLU A 48 4.90 20.02 -12.65
CA GLU A 48 4.49 21.23 -11.95
C GLU A 48 3.21 21.02 -11.11
N GLY A 49 2.55 19.87 -11.25
CA GLY A 49 1.30 19.55 -10.58
C GLY A 49 0.06 20.11 -11.29
N ASP A 50 0.20 20.55 -12.53
CA ASP A 50 -0.89 20.93 -13.40
C ASP A 50 -1.39 19.72 -14.21
N LEU A 51 -2.58 19.84 -14.80
CA LEU A 51 -3.11 18.78 -15.65
C LEU A 51 -2.20 18.52 -16.84
N SER A 52 -1.83 17.27 -17.05
CA SER A 52 -1.12 16.85 -18.25
C SER A 52 -2.00 17.03 -19.50
N ALA A 53 -1.41 17.52 -20.59
CA ALA A 53 -2.10 17.60 -21.88
C ALA A 53 -2.52 16.22 -22.42
N ASN A 54 -1.77 15.17 -22.08
CA ASN A 54 -2.10 13.80 -22.40
C ASN A 54 -2.77 13.11 -21.20
N GLN A 55 -4.08 12.91 -21.29
CA GLN A 55 -4.89 12.21 -20.28
C GLN A 55 -5.11 10.73 -20.63
N GLY A 56 -4.26 10.16 -21.47
CA GLY A 56 -4.38 8.78 -21.91
C GLY A 56 -5.34 8.56 -23.08
N PRO A 57 -5.58 7.31 -23.49
CA PRO A 57 -6.43 6.98 -24.62
C PRO A 57 -7.90 7.29 -24.34
N TYR A 58 -8.69 7.44 -25.40
CA TYR A 58 -10.15 7.58 -25.39
C TYR A 58 -10.68 8.81 -24.63
N GLY A 59 -9.95 9.92 -24.66
CA GLY A 59 -10.43 11.23 -24.15
C GLY A 59 -10.40 11.38 -22.63
N GLY A 60 -9.60 10.54 -21.93
CA GLY A 60 -9.41 10.64 -20.49
C GLY A 60 -10.42 9.85 -19.65
N PRO A 61 -10.49 10.12 -18.34
CA PRO A 61 -11.29 9.35 -17.42
C PRO A 61 -12.79 9.48 -17.69
N SER A 62 -13.53 8.43 -17.33
CA SER A 62 -15.00 8.46 -17.35
C SER A 62 -15.56 9.49 -16.37
N GLU A 63 -16.85 9.83 -16.52
CA GLU A 63 -17.59 10.59 -15.52
C GLU A 63 -17.45 9.97 -14.13
N THR A 64 -17.58 10.83 -13.11
CA THR A 64 -17.49 10.37 -11.72
C THR A 64 -18.56 9.33 -11.40
N LYS A 65 -18.18 8.30 -10.64
CA LYS A 65 -19.06 7.26 -10.17
C LYS A 65 -19.01 7.14 -8.66
N THR A 66 -20.16 7.07 -8.02
CA THR A 66 -20.27 6.96 -6.57
C THR A 66 -20.56 5.55 -6.17
N PHE A 67 -19.72 4.99 -5.30
CA PHE A 67 -19.86 3.66 -4.74
C PHE A 67 -20.26 3.75 -3.27
N LYS A 68 -21.34 3.07 -2.89
CA LYS A 68 -21.76 2.93 -1.50
C LYS A 68 -20.88 1.88 -0.81
N LEU A 69 -20.25 2.27 0.28
CA LEU A 69 -19.40 1.37 1.06
C LEU A 69 -20.24 0.51 2.01
N PRO A 70 -19.87 -0.76 2.23
CA PRO A 70 -20.55 -1.62 3.19
C PRO A 70 -20.36 -1.14 4.63
N HIS A 71 -21.16 -1.68 5.55
CA HIS A 71 -21.08 -1.43 7.01
C HIS A 71 -21.22 0.05 7.41
N GLY A 72 -22.04 0.80 6.69
CA GLY A 72 -22.35 2.19 7.06
C GLY A 72 -21.18 3.19 6.89
N ARG A 73 -20.13 2.83 6.16
CA ARG A 73 -18.95 3.68 5.94
C ARG A 73 -19.16 4.83 4.95
N GLY A 74 -20.40 5.09 4.54
CA GLY A 74 -20.73 6.15 3.59
C GLY A 74 -20.51 5.75 2.13
N SER A 75 -20.10 6.70 1.30
CA SER A 75 -19.87 6.51 -0.13
C SER A 75 -18.54 7.12 -0.55
N ILE A 76 -18.00 6.60 -1.63
CA ILE A 76 -16.78 7.09 -2.29
C ILE A 76 -17.16 7.45 -3.73
N THR A 77 -16.73 8.62 -4.20
CA THR A 77 -16.89 9.07 -5.58
C THR A 77 -15.54 9.11 -6.28
N VAL A 78 -15.41 8.42 -7.40
CA VAL A 78 -14.16 8.33 -8.17
C VAL A 78 -14.41 8.66 -9.66
N PRO A 79 -13.44 9.24 -10.38
CA PRO A 79 -12.14 9.70 -9.89
C PRO A 79 -12.29 10.90 -8.93
N GLU A 80 -11.48 10.89 -7.85
CA GLU A 80 -11.38 12.03 -6.95
C GLU A 80 -10.21 12.90 -7.42
N ASN A 81 -10.44 14.19 -7.60
CA ASN A 81 -9.39 15.16 -7.93
C ASN A 81 -8.53 15.45 -6.68
N GLY A 82 -7.87 14.43 -6.19
CA GLY A 82 -7.06 14.49 -4.99
C GLY A 82 -5.61 14.83 -5.30
N LYS A 83 -5.30 16.14 -5.44
CA LYS A 83 -3.90 16.58 -5.35
C LYS A 83 -3.35 16.22 -3.97
N GLU A 84 -2.07 15.85 -3.91
CA GLU A 84 -1.36 15.67 -2.65
C GLU A 84 -1.49 16.93 -1.80
N LYS A 85 -2.15 16.82 -0.65
CA LYS A 85 -2.44 17.95 0.25
C LYS A 85 -1.29 18.20 1.24
N ARG A 86 -0.37 17.24 1.38
CA ARG A 86 0.76 17.37 2.29
C ARG A 86 1.80 18.33 1.71
N LYS A 87 2.29 19.22 2.55
CA LYS A 87 3.50 19.97 2.21
C LYS A 87 4.69 19.03 2.35
N LEU A 88 5.22 18.58 1.22
CA LEU A 88 6.39 17.70 1.20
C LEU A 88 7.66 18.47 1.59
N SER A 89 8.46 17.89 2.48
CA SER A 89 9.76 18.44 2.90
C SER A 89 10.84 18.10 1.87
N ILE A 90 10.65 18.58 0.63
CA ILE A 90 11.56 18.34 -0.50
C ILE A 90 11.93 19.65 -1.18
N LYS A 91 13.09 19.64 -1.81
CA LYS A 91 13.59 20.73 -2.66
C LYS A 91 14.04 20.15 -4.00
N ARG A 92 13.61 20.76 -5.09
CA ARG A 92 14.06 20.40 -6.44
C ARG A 92 15.52 20.83 -6.60
N GLU A 93 16.38 19.96 -7.10
CA GLU A 93 17.82 20.23 -7.26
C GLU A 93 18.11 21.09 -8.49
N ASN A 94 17.28 20.98 -9.52
CA ASN A 94 17.47 21.71 -10.77
C ASN A 94 16.09 22.09 -11.38
N ILE A 95 16.09 23.09 -12.26
CA ILE A 95 14.92 23.56 -13.01
C ILE A 95 14.53 22.59 -14.15
N ALA A 96 15.49 21.78 -14.63
CA ALA A 96 15.25 20.85 -15.72
C ALA A 96 14.15 19.85 -15.39
N GLY A 97 13.31 19.51 -16.38
CA GLY A 97 12.32 18.44 -16.28
C GLY A 97 12.98 17.11 -15.88
N GLY A 98 12.35 16.35 -14.97
CA GLY A 98 12.91 15.11 -14.44
C GLY A 98 14.04 15.30 -13.41
N ALA A 99 14.33 16.52 -12.98
CA ALA A 99 15.34 16.78 -11.96
C ALA A 99 14.98 16.09 -10.64
N PRO A 100 15.96 15.51 -9.93
CA PRO A 100 15.71 14.84 -8.65
C PRO A 100 15.33 15.85 -7.57
N PHE A 101 14.63 15.34 -6.56
CA PHE A 101 14.31 16.10 -5.35
C PHE A 101 15.17 15.62 -4.19
N SER A 102 15.67 16.56 -3.40
CA SER A 102 16.37 16.27 -2.15
C SER A 102 15.49 16.56 -0.94
N PRO A 103 15.51 15.70 0.08
CA PRO A 103 14.81 15.94 1.32
C PRO A 103 15.38 17.18 2.04
N THR A 104 14.50 18.03 2.59
CA THR A 104 14.88 19.20 3.38
C THR A 104 14.79 18.94 4.89
N GLY A 105 14.25 17.79 5.29
CA GLY A 105 14.07 17.35 6.67
C GLY A 105 14.57 15.92 6.89
N ASN A 106 13.92 15.20 7.79
CA ASN A 106 14.21 13.79 8.02
C ASN A 106 13.26 12.91 7.16
N PRO A 107 13.77 12.26 6.10
CA PRO A 107 12.95 11.50 5.17
C PRO A 107 12.07 10.44 5.84
N MET A 108 12.57 9.78 6.91
CA MET A 108 11.82 8.73 7.60
C MET A 108 10.57 9.27 8.31
N THR A 109 10.68 10.42 8.97
CA THR A 109 9.56 11.02 9.71
C THR A 109 8.65 11.82 8.79
N ASP A 110 9.22 12.40 7.73
CA ASP A 110 8.50 13.23 6.77
C ASP A 110 7.78 12.39 5.68
N GLY A 111 8.07 11.08 5.63
CA GLY A 111 7.46 10.18 4.67
C GLY A 111 7.90 10.44 3.23
N ILE A 112 9.22 10.62 3.03
CA ILE A 112 9.83 10.95 1.74
C ILE A 112 10.72 9.81 1.25
N GLY A 113 10.78 9.62 -0.07
CA GLY A 113 11.61 8.59 -0.69
C GLY A 113 11.19 7.19 -0.29
N ALA A 114 12.11 6.37 0.24
CA ALA A 114 11.82 5.00 0.66
C ALA A 114 10.83 4.91 1.84
N ALA A 115 10.66 6.00 2.61
CA ALA A 115 9.67 6.11 3.68
C ALA A 115 8.35 6.74 3.23
N ALA A 116 8.15 6.95 1.93
CA ALA A 116 6.91 7.50 1.40
C ALA A 116 5.73 6.56 1.63
N TRP A 117 4.59 7.13 1.99
CA TRP A 117 3.33 6.43 2.24
C TRP A 117 2.19 7.07 1.47
N ALA A 118 1.20 6.26 1.07
CA ALA A 118 0.01 6.73 0.39
C ALA A 118 -1.01 7.30 1.39
N GLU A 119 -1.75 8.33 0.99
CA GLU A 119 -2.84 8.92 1.79
C GLU A 119 -4.06 7.98 1.78
N ARG A 120 -3.95 6.88 2.51
CA ARG A 120 -5.05 5.94 2.71
C ARG A 120 -6.08 6.49 3.68
N ARG A 121 -7.28 5.91 3.67
CA ARG A 121 -8.33 6.26 4.63
C ARG A 121 -7.89 5.95 6.06
N ASP A 122 -8.12 6.89 6.97
CA ASP A 122 -7.77 6.76 8.39
C ASP A 122 -8.86 6.02 9.18
N VAL A 123 -9.24 4.85 8.67
CA VAL A 123 -10.19 3.92 9.28
C VAL A 123 -9.65 2.50 9.22
N PRO A 124 -9.98 1.63 10.18
CA PRO A 124 -9.55 0.24 10.14
C PRO A 124 -10.18 -0.50 8.96
N GLU A 125 -9.48 -1.46 8.41
CA GLU A 125 -10.08 -2.45 7.53
C GLU A 125 -11.06 -3.30 8.32
N LEU A 126 -12.23 -3.62 7.73
CA LEU A 126 -13.27 -4.38 8.39
C LEU A 126 -13.41 -5.77 7.77
N ASP A 127 -13.76 -6.74 8.60
CA ASP A 127 -14.15 -8.07 8.17
C ASP A 127 -15.56 -8.09 7.53
N GLY A 128 -16.00 -9.27 7.09
CA GLY A 128 -17.34 -9.44 6.52
C GLY A 128 -18.49 -9.13 7.48
N HIS A 129 -18.23 -9.04 8.78
CA HIS A 129 -19.19 -8.71 9.83
C HIS A 129 -19.12 -7.25 10.31
N GLY A 130 -18.25 -6.44 9.69
CA GLY A 130 -18.09 -5.03 10.06
C GLY A 130 -17.21 -4.78 11.29
N LYS A 131 -16.44 -5.78 11.74
CA LYS A 131 -15.48 -5.64 12.84
C LYS A 131 -14.08 -5.34 12.31
N PRO A 132 -13.20 -4.67 13.08
CA PRO A 132 -11.81 -4.47 12.68
C PRO A 132 -11.14 -5.81 12.37
N LYS A 133 -10.50 -5.88 11.20
CA LYS A 133 -9.87 -7.09 10.68
C LYS A 133 -8.60 -7.44 11.47
N ILE A 134 -7.77 -6.44 11.76
CA ILE A 134 -6.52 -6.60 12.48
C ILE A 134 -6.69 -6.11 13.92
N VAL A 135 -6.51 -7.02 14.87
CA VAL A 135 -6.70 -6.78 16.29
C VAL A 135 -5.61 -7.47 17.13
N PRO A 136 -5.28 -6.94 18.33
CA PRO A 136 -4.34 -7.61 19.22
C PRO A 136 -4.88 -8.96 19.69
N MET A 137 -4.00 -9.98 19.73
CA MET A 137 -4.38 -11.35 20.10
C MET A 137 -4.95 -11.44 21.51
N ARG A 138 -4.51 -10.58 22.44
CA ARG A 138 -5.09 -10.48 23.80
C ARG A 138 -6.59 -10.20 23.82
N THR A 139 -7.17 -9.67 22.74
CA THR A 139 -8.62 -9.41 22.63
C THR A 139 -9.41 -10.63 22.12
N LEU A 140 -8.74 -11.66 21.65
CA LEU A 140 -9.31 -12.84 21.00
C LEU A 140 -9.25 -14.05 21.95
N LYS A 141 -10.39 -14.47 22.52
CA LYS A 141 -10.47 -15.51 23.57
C LYS A 141 -10.00 -16.92 23.15
N LYS A 142 -9.89 -17.20 21.85
CA LYS A 142 -9.63 -18.55 21.32
C LYS A 142 -8.39 -18.63 20.43
N TYR A 143 -7.56 -17.58 20.42
CA TYR A 143 -6.39 -17.53 19.56
C TYR A 143 -5.14 -17.83 20.37
N GLU A 144 -4.35 -18.76 19.87
CA GLU A 144 -3.04 -19.11 20.40
C GLU A 144 -2.07 -19.38 19.24
N VAL A 145 -0.77 -19.35 19.53
CA VAL A 145 0.25 -19.65 18.52
C VAL A 145 0.26 -21.15 18.30
N SER A 146 -0.24 -21.60 17.14
CA SER A 146 -0.40 -23.01 16.79
C SER A 146 0.87 -23.65 16.24
N ALA A 147 1.79 -22.86 15.67
CA ALA A 147 3.02 -23.36 15.07
C ALA A 147 4.19 -22.39 15.29
N GLY A 148 5.39 -22.96 15.46
CA GLY A 148 6.59 -22.19 15.69
C GLY A 148 6.76 -21.76 17.15
N LYS A 149 7.73 -20.87 17.38
CA LYS A 149 8.02 -20.34 18.70
C LYS A 149 7.18 -19.07 18.94
N ASP A 150 6.44 -19.03 20.04
CA ASP A 150 5.75 -17.81 20.46
C ASP A 150 6.78 -16.72 20.79
N PRO A 151 6.76 -15.58 20.07
CA PRO A 151 7.74 -14.53 20.27
C PRO A 151 7.44 -13.62 21.47
N ARG A 152 6.28 -13.76 22.13
CA ARG A 152 5.92 -12.92 23.27
C ARG A 152 6.94 -13.08 24.40
N GLY A 153 7.35 -11.95 24.98
CA GLY A 153 8.40 -11.88 26.00
C GLY A 153 9.83 -11.91 25.46
N MET A 154 10.04 -12.22 24.18
CA MET A 154 11.37 -12.22 23.57
C MET A 154 11.90 -10.78 23.39
N ASN A 155 13.23 -10.64 23.52
CA ASN A 155 13.91 -9.39 23.24
C ASN A 155 13.84 -9.02 21.75
N VAL A 156 13.68 -7.76 21.45
CA VAL A 156 13.79 -7.22 20.08
C VAL A 156 15.18 -6.63 19.88
N ILE A 157 15.85 -7.12 18.86
CA ILE A 157 17.26 -6.80 18.53
C ILE A 157 17.27 -6.01 17.22
N SER A 158 17.74 -4.77 17.26
CA SER A 158 17.84 -3.88 16.11
C SER A 158 19.01 -4.24 15.18
N ALA A 159 19.09 -3.59 14.01
CA ALA A 159 20.15 -3.80 13.03
C ALA A 159 21.56 -3.52 13.58
N ASP A 160 21.70 -2.61 14.55
CA ASP A 160 22.95 -2.34 15.28
C ASP A 160 23.14 -3.20 16.54
N LYS A 161 22.45 -4.36 16.58
CA LYS A 161 22.53 -5.39 17.64
C LYS A 161 22.18 -4.89 19.05
N LYS A 162 21.42 -3.82 19.17
CA LYS A 162 20.96 -3.31 20.46
C LYS A 162 19.59 -3.88 20.81
N ILE A 163 19.37 -4.23 22.06
CA ILE A 163 18.06 -4.59 22.58
C ILE A 163 17.26 -3.30 22.77
N VAL A 164 16.16 -3.17 22.02
CA VAL A 164 15.30 -1.98 22.01
C VAL A 164 14.04 -2.13 22.87
N GLY A 165 13.60 -3.37 23.07
CA GLY A 165 12.41 -3.67 23.85
C GLY A 165 12.11 -5.16 23.88
N LYS A 166 10.87 -5.52 24.19
CA LYS A 166 10.36 -6.90 24.20
C LYS A 166 9.05 -6.97 23.43
N ILE A 167 8.75 -8.14 22.87
CA ILE A 167 7.44 -8.40 22.27
C ILE A 167 6.41 -8.53 23.39
N SER A 168 5.38 -7.67 23.36
CA SER A 168 4.29 -7.68 24.33
C SER A 168 3.08 -8.50 23.84
N ASP A 169 2.73 -8.39 22.55
CA ASP A 169 1.58 -9.09 21.98
C ASP A 169 1.75 -9.29 20.45
N LEU A 170 0.84 -10.06 19.88
CA LEU A 170 0.72 -10.29 18.45
C LEU A 170 -0.54 -9.60 17.92
N TRP A 171 -0.45 -8.97 16.76
CA TRP A 171 -1.61 -8.42 16.08
C TRP A 171 -2.00 -9.32 14.92
N VAL A 172 -3.22 -9.82 14.96
CA VAL A 172 -3.71 -10.90 14.12
C VAL A 172 -4.79 -10.38 13.19
N ASP A 173 -4.67 -10.74 11.92
CA ASP A 173 -5.76 -10.69 10.96
C ASP A 173 -6.71 -11.83 11.31
N ALA A 174 -7.82 -11.53 11.97
CA ALA A 174 -8.70 -12.54 12.52
C ALA A 174 -9.38 -13.41 11.45
N PRO A 175 -9.91 -12.87 10.34
CA PRO A 175 -10.43 -13.66 9.23
C PRO A 175 -9.40 -14.59 8.57
N GLU A 176 -8.17 -14.12 8.37
CA GLU A 176 -7.12 -14.87 7.70
C GLU A 176 -6.32 -15.75 8.67
N GLN A 177 -6.53 -15.59 9.99
CA GLN A 177 -5.79 -16.28 11.05
C GLN A 177 -4.26 -16.13 10.92
N LEU A 178 -3.83 -14.93 10.54
CA LEU A 178 -2.45 -14.63 10.22
C LEU A 178 -1.91 -13.49 11.09
N VAL A 179 -0.71 -13.66 11.65
CA VAL A 179 -0.03 -12.58 12.38
C VAL A 179 0.46 -11.53 11.38
N ARG A 180 -0.02 -10.30 11.52
CA ARG A 180 0.38 -9.16 10.68
C ARG A 180 1.46 -8.31 11.31
N TYR A 181 1.37 -8.10 12.64
CA TYR A 181 2.34 -7.28 13.38
C TYR A 181 2.71 -7.94 14.71
N LEU A 182 3.92 -7.62 15.16
CA LEU A 182 4.37 -7.85 16.52
C LEU A 182 4.31 -6.53 17.28
N GLU A 183 3.69 -6.50 18.45
CA GLU A 183 3.69 -5.32 19.32
C GLU A 183 4.96 -5.34 20.17
N ILE A 184 5.75 -4.28 20.06
CA ILE A 184 6.98 -4.11 20.82
C ILE A 184 6.72 -3.14 21.97
N GLU A 185 6.96 -3.57 23.19
CA GLU A 185 7.09 -2.67 24.33
C GLU A 185 8.54 -2.17 24.41
N LEU A 186 8.74 -0.87 24.18
CA LEU A 186 10.04 -0.23 24.23
C LEU A 186 10.51 0.01 25.68
N LYS A 187 11.78 0.36 25.86
CA LYS A 187 12.37 0.64 27.19
C LYS A 187 11.69 1.78 27.95
N ASP A 188 11.09 2.72 27.22
CA ASP A 188 10.32 3.83 27.76
C ASP A 188 8.85 3.47 28.09
N LYS A 189 8.50 2.18 28.04
CA LYS A 189 7.17 1.63 28.22
C LYS A 189 6.13 2.07 27.16
N THR A 190 6.59 2.66 26.09
CA THR A 190 5.72 2.93 24.94
C THR A 190 5.69 1.73 24.01
N SER A 191 4.59 1.57 23.25
CA SER A 191 4.49 0.47 22.29
C SER A 191 4.53 0.96 20.84
N CYS A 192 5.05 0.11 19.95
CA CYS A 192 4.99 0.29 18.52
C CYS A 192 4.79 -1.05 17.82
N LEU A 193 4.28 -1.01 16.59
CA LEU A 193 4.04 -2.21 15.80
C LEU A 193 5.22 -2.47 14.85
N LEU A 194 5.62 -3.73 14.76
CA LEU A 194 6.62 -4.25 13.82
C LEU A 194 5.90 -5.13 12.79
N PRO A 195 5.94 -4.82 11.49
CA PRO A 195 5.39 -5.70 10.46
C PRO A 195 6.04 -7.08 10.50
N MET A 196 5.21 -8.13 10.51
CA MET A 196 5.70 -9.52 10.61
C MET A 196 6.73 -9.91 9.54
N PRO A 197 6.61 -9.49 8.26
CA PRO A 197 7.61 -9.81 7.23
C PRO A 197 9.01 -9.24 7.50
N LEU A 198 9.13 -8.24 8.38
CA LEU A 198 10.40 -7.61 8.74
C LEU A 198 10.99 -8.16 10.05
N ALA A 199 10.26 -9.07 10.70
CA ALA A 199 10.67 -9.72 11.93
C ALA A 199 11.33 -11.08 11.64
N LEU A 200 12.54 -11.28 12.10
CA LEU A 200 13.22 -12.55 12.02
C LEU A 200 13.30 -13.18 13.43
N ILE A 201 12.40 -14.14 13.69
CA ILE A 201 12.31 -14.81 14.99
C ILE A 201 13.39 -15.89 15.08
N ARG A 202 14.30 -15.76 16.06
CA ARG A 202 15.38 -16.70 16.33
C ARG A 202 15.33 -17.18 17.79
N SER A 203 16.24 -18.09 18.15
CA SER A 203 16.32 -18.61 19.54
C SER A 203 16.68 -17.54 20.57
N ASP A 204 17.46 -16.55 20.17
CA ASP A 204 18.00 -15.48 21.01
C ASP A 204 17.12 -14.21 21.03
N GLY A 205 16.16 -14.09 20.12
CA GLY A 205 15.29 -12.91 20.07
C GLY A 205 14.63 -12.70 18.71
N VAL A 206 13.91 -11.60 18.59
CA VAL A 206 13.34 -11.10 17.35
C VAL A 206 14.27 -10.06 16.75
N HIS A 207 14.86 -10.39 15.61
CA HIS A 207 15.81 -9.52 14.92
C HIS A 207 15.07 -8.62 13.89
N VAL A 208 15.41 -7.35 13.88
CA VAL A 208 14.89 -6.34 12.96
C VAL A 208 16.06 -5.69 12.24
N ASN A 209 16.31 -6.12 11.01
CA ASN A 209 17.46 -5.67 10.24
C ASN A 209 17.24 -4.34 9.53
N THR A 210 16.01 -3.82 9.50
CA THR A 210 15.63 -2.60 8.80
C THR A 210 15.84 -1.33 9.59
N LEU A 211 15.92 -1.40 10.94
CA LEU A 211 16.03 -0.23 11.80
C LEU A 211 17.21 -0.32 12.78
N TYR A 212 17.94 0.77 12.92
CA TYR A 212 18.82 0.96 14.08
C TYR A 212 18.04 1.29 15.35
N GLY A 213 18.58 0.95 16.52
CA GLY A 213 17.90 1.12 17.80
C GLY A 213 17.42 2.55 18.07
N LYS A 214 18.17 3.56 17.62
CA LYS A 214 17.82 4.98 17.77
C LYS A 214 16.54 5.43 17.05
N HIS A 215 16.04 4.63 16.10
CA HIS A 215 14.86 4.97 15.29
C HIS A 215 13.56 4.39 15.86
N PHE A 216 13.61 3.38 16.71
CA PHE A 216 12.41 2.73 17.27
C PHE A 216 11.47 3.68 18.02
N PRO A 217 11.96 4.65 18.83
CA PRO A 217 11.08 5.60 19.51
C PRO A 217 10.24 6.47 18.57
N LYS A 218 10.67 6.63 17.31
CA LYS A 218 10.02 7.46 16.28
C LYS A 218 9.13 6.67 15.31
N VAL A 219 9.00 5.34 15.48
CA VAL A 219 8.06 4.53 14.70
C VAL A 219 6.65 5.09 14.88
N PRO A 220 5.88 5.31 13.79
CA PRO A 220 4.51 5.77 13.88
C PRO A 220 3.67 4.84 14.75
N ARG A 221 2.84 5.42 15.62
CA ARG A 221 2.03 4.67 16.58
C ARG A 221 0.58 4.63 16.15
N THR A 222 -0.13 3.60 16.60
CA THR A 222 -1.56 3.51 16.45
C THR A 222 -2.27 4.47 17.42
N LYS A 223 -3.34 5.10 16.95
CA LYS A 223 -4.21 5.96 17.80
C LYS A 223 -4.99 5.15 18.82
N ALA A 224 -5.32 3.90 18.46
CA ALA A 224 -6.08 3.00 19.31
C ALA A 224 -5.25 1.77 19.70
N GLN A 225 -5.46 1.28 20.92
CA GLN A 225 -4.76 0.10 21.45
C GLN A 225 -5.32 -1.25 20.93
N THR A 226 -6.46 -1.23 20.25
CA THR A 226 -7.18 -2.45 19.85
C THR A 226 -7.47 -2.55 18.35
N LYS A 227 -7.07 -1.57 17.57
CA LYS A 227 -7.26 -1.55 16.12
C LYS A 227 -6.20 -0.68 15.46
N VAL A 228 -5.89 -0.99 14.22
CA VAL A 228 -5.00 -0.21 13.36
C VAL A 228 -5.79 0.28 12.15
N THR A 229 -5.51 1.50 11.68
CA THR A 229 -6.13 2.05 10.47
C THR A 229 -5.26 1.77 9.25
N MET A 230 -5.86 1.77 8.06
CA MET A 230 -5.12 1.57 6.80
C MET A 230 -4.02 2.63 6.61
N LEU A 231 -4.27 3.86 7.07
CA LEU A 231 -3.26 4.93 7.04
C LEU A 231 -2.11 4.66 8.01
N GLU A 232 -2.40 4.17 9.21
CA GLU A 232 -1.38 3.82 10.22
C GLU A 232 -0.53 2.64 9.74
N GLU A 233 -1.13 1.61 9.13
CA GLU A 233 -0.42 0.48 8.55
C GLU A 233 0.58 0.93 7.49
N ASP A 234 0.14 1.81 6.59
CA ASP A 234 0.97 2.34 5.51
C ASP A 234 2.15 3.15 6.06
N LYS A 235 1.89 4.06 7.02
CA LYS A 235 2.93 4.85 7.69
C LYS A 235 3.94 3.99 8.43
N ILE A 236 3.48 2.96 9.15
CA ILE A 236 4.36 2.05 9.88
C ILE A 236 5.25 1.29 8.90
N SER A 237 4.67 0.68 7.87
CA SER A 237 5.41 -0.10 6.88
C SER A 237 6.42 0.75 6.12
N ALA A 238 6.03 1.96 5.71
CA ALA A 238 6.89 2.92 5.02
C ALA A 238 8.06 3.38 5.91
N TYR A 239 7.81 3.64 7.20
CA TYR A 239 8.86 4.01 8.14
C TYR A 239 9.95 2.94 8.26
N TYR A 240 9.56 1.67 8.38
CA TYR A 240 10.52 0.55 8.40
C TYR A 240 11.24 0.40 7.06
N SER A 241 10.57 0.61 5.95
CA SER A 241 11.19 0.57 4.61
C SER A 241 12.23 1.65 4.43
N GLY A 242 11.98 2.85 4.94
CA GLY A 242 12.91 3.98 4.90
C GLY A 242 14.10 3.84 5.84
N GLY A 243 14.03 2.95 6.80
CA GLY A 243 15.03 2.78 7.85
C GLY A 243 16.18 1.85 7.52
N GLN A 244 16.19 1.23 6.35
CA GLN A 244 17.28 0.31 5.98
C GLN A 244 18.64 1.01 6.08
N PRO A 245 19.64 0.41 6.76
CA PRO A 245 20.93 1.04 7.01
C PRO A 245 21.68 1.50 5.75
N VAL A 246 21.38 0.88 4.60
CA VAL A 246 22.00 1.16 3.30
C VAL A 246 21.27 2.26 2.53
N SER A 247 20.02 2.58 2.89
CA SER A 247 19.16 3.44 2.07
C SER A 247 19.55 4.91 2.10
N TYR A 248 20.20 5.37 3.17
CA TYR A 248 20.59 6.78 3.27
C TYR A 248 21.77 7.19 2.38
N THR A 249 22.60 6.23 2.00
CA THR A 249 23.63 6.45 0.98
C THR A 249 23.08 6.43 -0.44
N HIS A 250 21.83 5.94 -0.62
CA HIS A 250 21.16 5.82 -1.91
C HIS A 250 20.03 6.82 -2.12
N LEU A 251 19.78 7.74 -1.20
CA LEU A 251 18.89 8.88 -1.45
C LEU A 251 19.51 9.89 -2.43
N THR A 252 20.81 9.86 -2.60
CA THR A 252 21.45 10.23 -3.84
C THR A 252 21.45 8.98 -4.73
N LEU A 253 20.37 8.70 -5.41
CA LEU A 253 20.38 7.71 -6.48
C LEU A 253 21.57 8.05 -7.38
N PRO A 254 22.47 7.08 -7.63
CA PRO A 254 23.42 7.27 -8.72
C PRO A 254 22.54 7.54 -9.94
N THR A 255 22.68 8.71 -10.50
CA THR A 255 22.20 9.00 -11.83
C THR A 255 22.63 7.83 -12.67
N ILE A 256 21.66 7.05 -13.14
CA ILE A 256 21.95 6.02 -14.13
C ILE A 256 22.35 6.81 -15.35
N TYR A 257 23.64 6.90 -15.57
CA TYR A 257 24.16 7.34 -16.84
C TYR A 257 23.77 6.27 -17.84
N SER A 258 22.70 6.51 -18.57
CA SER A 258 22.49 5.85 -19.85
C SER A 258 23.61 6.33 -20.77
N VAL A 259 24.54 5.46 -21.07
CA VAL A 259 25.50 5.60 -22.17
C VAL A 259 24.75 5.44 -23.48
#